data_073dc172fd88740d24293f3097653b40
#
_entry.id   073dc172fd88740d24293f3097653b40
#
_cell.length_a   1.000
_cell.length_b   1.000
_cell.length_c   1.000
_cell.angle_alpha   90.00
_cell.angle_beta   90.00
_cell.angle_gamma   90.00
#
_symmetry.space_group_name_H-M   'P 1'
#
loop_
_entity.id
_entity.type
_entity.pdbx_description
1 polymer ?
#
loop_
_entity_poly.entity_id
_entity_poly.type
_entity_poly.pdbx_seq_one_letter_code
_entity_poly.pdbx_strand_id
1 'polypeptide(L)'
;MQNFFKILFSVILYFSMISYGLTQENIEDKEGMVEVRQNAMQAMWSRLDRLSTLIAQPGDVVTSSDGSAIVIGSENKSEPIEYYTLIHGKDPNQDALEISNLLSQVENFWPDNTTIYHVDYTNAEQLVWLIPEAFKRYYKDSVIASQNLNKSFESQDEAKIKRSVCMLALSCGRCHGAFRKVKFDNLRLEGRGWTGNYETCWSYRNEITLNSSAIRE
;
A
#
# COMPACT_ATOMS: atom_id res chain seq x y z
N MET A 1 10.11 33.49 59.37
CA MET A 1 10.12 32.05 59.15
C MET A 1 8.84 31.53 58.48
N GLN A 2 7.66 32.07 58.77
CA GLN A 2 6.37 31.58 58.21
C GLN A 2 6.18 31.77 56.69
N ASN A 3 6.79 32.81 56.11
CA ASN A 3 6.71 33.07 54.65
C ASN A 3 7.65 32.19 53.83
N PHE A 4 8.76 31.76 54.40
CA PHE A 4 9.72 30.87 53.72
C PHE A 4 9.13 29.46 53.52
N PHE A 5 8.37 28.98 54.48
CA PHE A 5 7.69 27.67 54.41
C PHE A 5 6.58 27.66 53.34
N LYS A 6 5.83 28.75 53.16
CA LYS A 6 4.80 28.85 52.13
C LYS A 6 5.37 28.83 50.72
N ILE A 7 6.51 29.48 50.47
CA ILE A 7 7.19 29.49 49.16
C ILE A 7 7.75 28.12 48.87
N LEU A 8 8.38 27.44 49.83
CA LEU A 8 8.95 26.11 49.65
C LEU A 8 7.86 25.08 49.33
N PHE A 9 6.71 25.14 49.98
CA PHE A 9 5.58 24.22 49.74
C PHE A 9 4.95 24.45 48.38
N SER A 10 4.88 25.70 47.90
CA SER A 10 4.36 26.07 46.59
C SER A 10 5.27 25.55 45.46
N VAL A 11 6.57 25.63 45.66
CA VAL A 11 7.57 25.15 44.67
C VAL A 11 7.54 23.61 44.57
N ILE A 12 7.44 22.91 45.68
CA ILE A 12 7.34 21.43 45.72
C ILE A 12 6.05 20.95 45.04
N LEU A 13 4.92 21.63 45.25
CA LEU A 13 3.65 21.33 44.59
C LEU A 13 3.71 21.56 43.08
N TYR A 14 4.41 22.61 42.66
CA TYR A 14 4.60 22.91 41.22
C TYR A 14 5.49 21.88 40.54
N PHE A 15 6.56 21.44 41.17
CA PHE A 15 7.44 20.37 40.66
C PHE A 15 6.76 19.02 40.60
N SER A 16 5.89 18.69 41.57
CA SER A 16 5.12 17.43 41.53
C SER A 16 4.08 17.42 40.40
N MET A 17 3.44 18.55 40.09
CA MET A 17 2.53 18.66 38.93
C MET A 17 3.24 18.54 37.58
N ILE A 18 4.46 19.05 37.45
CA ILE A 18 5.24 18.89 36.22
C ILE A 18 5.67 17.44 36.02
N SER A 19 5.96 16.70 37.09
CA SER A 19 6.34 15.28 37.00
C SER A 19 5.19 14.36 36.62
N TYR A 20 3.95 14.70 36.97
CA TYR A 20 2.76 13.95 36.53
C TYR A 20 2.36 14.21 35.09
N GLY A 21 2.78 15.34 34.48
CA GLY A 21 2.50 15.66 33.09
C GLY A 21 3.47 15.03 32.09
N LEU A 22 4.58 14.42 32.54
CA LEU A 22 5.62 13.84 31.68
C LEU A 22 5.56 12.33 31.56
N THR A 23 4.67 11.67 32.26
CA THR A 23 4.40 10.22 32.11
C THR A 23 3.05 9.96 31.44
N GLN A 24 2.66 10.79 30.48
CA GLN A 24 1.75 10.30 29.47
C GLN A 24 2.63 9.38 28.62
N GLU A 25 2.72 8.09 28.99
CA GLU A 25 3.09 7.04 28.06
C GLU A 25 2.35 7.37 26.77
N ASN A 26 3.10 7.59 25.70
CA ASN A 26 2.56 7.50 24.36
C ASN A 26 2.03 6.08 24.27
N ILE A 27 0.79 5.86 24.66
CA ILE A 27 0.02 4.68 24.26
C ILE A 27 -0.08 4.88 22.76
N GLU A 28 0.91 4.33 22.09
CA GLU A 28 0.98 4.31 20.64
C GLU A 28 -0.36 3.76 20.20
N ASP A 29 -1.15 4.57 19.53
CA ASP A 29 -2.51 4.22 19.11
C ASP A 29 -2.44 3.08 18.08
N LYS A 30 -2.28 1.86 18.62
CA LYS A 30 -2.09 0.63 17.83
C LYS A 30 -3.28 0.37 16.90
N GLU A 31 -4.48 0.74 17.34
CA GLU A 31 -5.71 0.57 16.55
C GLU A 31 -5.72 1.57 15.41
N GLY A 32 -5.45 2.83 15.68
CA GLY A 32 -5.32 3.88 14.67
C GLY A 32 -4.22 3.57 13.65
N MET A 33 -3.08 3.00 14.08
CA MET A 33 -2.04 2.56 13.13
C MET A 33 -2.51 1.43 12.20
N VAL A 34 -3.28 0.47 12.72
CA VAL A 34 -3.86 -0.59 11.88
C VAL A 34 -4.87 -0.02 10.90
N GLU A 35 -5.74 0.90 11.34
CA GLU A 35 -6.72 1.55 10.48
C GLU A 35 -6.06 2.39 9.38
N VAL A 36 -5.08 3.22 9.71
CA VAL A 36 -4.33 4.03 8.74
C VAL A 36 -3.67 3.13 7.69
N ARG A 37 -3.04 2.04 8.12
CA ARG A 37 -2.44 1.05 7.22
C ARG A 37 -3.46 0.40 6.29
N GLN A 38 -4.61 -0.01 6.82
CA GLN A 38 -5.69 -0.62 6.03
C GLN A 38 -6.29 0.37 5.03
N ASN A 39 -6.54 1.60 5.47
CA ASN A 39 -7.05 2.68 4.61
C ASN A 39 -6.06 3.03 3.48
N ALA A 40 -4.77 3.10 3.78
CA ALA A 40 -3.74 3.32 2.77
C ALA A 40 -3.68 2.18 1.75
N MET A 41 -3.76 0.92 2.21
CA MET A 41 -3.81 -0.25 1.33
C MET A 41 -5.07 -0.24 0.44
N GLN A 42 -6.22 0.13 0.99
CA GLN A 42 -7.46 0.27 0.22
C GLN A 42 -7.37 1.39 -0.81
N ALA A 43 -6.77 2.52 -0.44
CA ALA A 43 -6.55 3.65 -1.34
C ALA A 43 -5.60 3.29 -2.50
N MET A 44 -4.51 2.55 -2.22
CA MET A 44 -3.59 2.04 -3.24
C MET A 44 -4.28 1.03 -4.16
N TRP A 45 -5.08 0.13 -3.59
CA TRP A 45 -5.86 -0.83 -4.36
C TRP A 45 -6.77 -0.15 -5.38
N SER A 46 -7.56 0.83 -4.94
CA SER A 46 -8.48 1.56 -5.81
C SER A 46 -7.76 2.25 -6.99
N ARG A 47 -6.55 2.77 -6.77
CA ARG A 47 -5.75 3.40 -7.82
C ARG A 47 -5.15 2.37 -8.77
N LEU A 48 -4.64 1.27 -8.23
CA LEU A 48 -4.09 0.20 -9.05
C LEU A 48 -5.16 -0.48 -9.91
N ASP A 49 -6.38 -0.61 -9.37
CA ASP A 49 -7.53 -1.12 -10.12
C ASP A 49 -7.85 -0.20 -11.32
N ARG A 50 -7.88 1.12 -11.13
CA ARG A 50 -8.02 2.05 -12.26
C ARG A 50 -6.86 1.93 -13.25
N LEU A 51 -5.60 1.85 -12.77
CA LEU A 51 -4.43 1.69 -13.63
C LEU A 51 -4.46 0.40 -14.46
N SER A 52 -5.25 -0.60 -14.04
CA SER A 52 -5.44 -1.83 -14.84
C SER A 52 -6.07 -1.56 -16.21
N THR A 53 -6.79 -0.46 -16.38
CA THR A 53 -7.34 -0.02 -17.68
C THR A 53 -6.24 0.15 -18.74
N LEU A 54 -5.02 0.56 -18.32
CA LEU A 54 -3.89 0.75 -19.25
C LEU A 54 -3.36 -0.57 -19.84
N ILE A 55 -3.68 -1.71 -19.22
CA ILE A 55 -3.21 -3.04 -19.63
C ILE A 55 -4.34 -3.96 -20.07
N ALA A 56 -5.57 -3.52 -19.94
CA ALA A 56 -6.75 -4.31 -20.28
C ALA A 56 -6.80 -4.60 -21.80
N GLN A 57 -7.29 -5.78 -22.14
CA GLN A 57 -7.48 -6.26 -23.51
C GLN A 57 -8.96 -6.17 -23.88
N PRO A 58 -9.30 -6.18 -25.17
CA PRO A 58 -10.69 -6.29 -25.61
C PRO A 58 -11.38 -7.50 -24.96
N GLY A 59 -12.51 -7.25 -24.32
CA GLY A 59 -13.28 -8.25 -23.55
C GLY A 59 -13.01 -8.24 -22.05
N ASP A 60 -11.95 -7.60 -21.57
CA ASP A 60 -11.72 -7.40 -20.14
C ASP A 60 -12.77 -6.44 -19.56
N VAL A 61 -13.05 -6.61 -18.27
CA VAL A 61 -13.93 -5.73 -17.50
C VAL A 61 -13.10 -4.87 -16.58
N VAL A 62 -13.25 -3.56 -16.67
CA VAL A 62 -12.63 -2.59 -15.77
C VAL A 62 -13.70 -1.85 -14.97
N THR A 63 -13.36 -1.36 -13.79
CA THR A 63 -14.27 -0.59 -12.96
C THR A 63 -14.01 0.90 -13.16
N SER A 64 -15.04 1.65 -13.54
CA SER A 64 -14.95 3.11 -13.66
C SER A 64 -14.91 3.80 -12.28
N SER A 65 -14.62 5.11 -12.27
CA SER A 65 -14.54 5.88 -11.03
C SER A 65 -15.87 5.99 -10.27
N ASP A 66 -17.00 5.77 -10.93
CA ASP A 66 -18.34 5.74 -10.34
C ASP A 66 -18.77 4.34 -9.87
N GLY A 67 -17.88 3.34 -10.03
CA GLY A 67 -18.12 1.96 -9.64
C GLY A 67 -18.84 1.12 -10.69
N SER A 68 -19.14 1.66 -11.88
CA SER A 68 -19.74 0.89 -12.97
C SER A 68 -18.72 -0.03 -13.63
N ALA A 69 -19.17 -1.21 -14.08
CA ALA A 69 -18.35 -2.15 -14.83
C ALA A 69 -18.41 -1.79 -16.32
N ILE A 70 -17.22 -1.62 -16.92
CA ILE A 70 -17.08 -1.30 -18.35
C ILE A 70 -16.35 -2.45 -19.02
N VAL A 71 -16.94 -3.00 -20.08
CA VAL A 71 -16.28 -3.99 -20.92
C VAL A 71 -15.44 -3.26 -21.96
N ILE A 72 -14.14 -3.57 -22.03
CA ILE A 72 -13.23 -3.00 -23.02
C ILE A 72 -13.64 -3.50 -24.41
N GLY A 73 -14.02 -2.56 -25.29
CA GLY A 73 -14.42 -2.88 -26.66
C GLY A 73 -13.23 -3.05 -27.61
N SER A 74 -13.40 -3.86 -28.64
CA SER A 74 -12.40 -4.02 -29.71
C SER A 74 -12.25 -2.76 -30.58
N GLU A 75 -13.23 -1.85 -30.53
CA GLU A 75 -13.27 -0.62 -31.33
C GLU A 75 -12.52 0.55 -30.67
N ASN A 76 -12.20 0.44 -29.39
CA ASN A 76 -11.49 1.47 -28.63
C ASN A 76 -9.99 1.42 -28.95
N LYS A 77 -9.63 1.88 -30.14
CA LYS A 77 -8.25 2.11 -30.60
C LYS A 77 -7.66 3.43 -30.07
N SER A 78 -8.34 4.10 -29.14
CA SER A 78 -7.76 5.29 -28.50
C SER A 78 -6.50 4.89 -27.73
N GLU A 79 -5.52 5.78 -27.69
CA GLU A 79 -4.31 5.61 -26.88
C GLU A 79 -4.72 5.27 -25.43
N PRO A 80 -4.11 4.29 -24.77
CA PRO A 80 -4.53 3.80 -23.45
C PRO A 80 -4.65 4.90 -22.40
N ILE A 81 -3.81 5.93 -22.45
CA ILE A 81 -3.86 7.09 -21.54
C ILE A 81 -5.12 7.93 -21.79
N GLU A 82 -5.47 8.19 -23.05
CA GLU A 82 -6.70 8.92 -23.40
C GLU A 82 -7.93 8.14 -22.94
N TYR A 83 -7.95 6.85 -23.18
CA TYR A 83 -9.03 5.97 -22.77
C TYR A 83 -9.17 5.92 -21.24
N TYR A 84 -8.05 5.82 -20.51
CA TYR A 84 -8.04 5.93 -19.06
C TYR A 84 -8.66 7.24 -18.57
N THR A 85 -8.25 8.36 -19.16
CA THR A 85 -8.74 9.69 -18.80
C THR A 85 -10.24 9.83 -19.10
N LEU A 86 -10.70 9.25 -20.21
CA LEU A 86 -12.12 9.24 -20.56
C LEU A 86 -12.97 8.48 -19.53
N ILE A 87 -12.53 7.30 -19.11
CA ILE A 87 -13.29 6.44 -18.17
C ILE A 87 -13.24 6.99 -16.74
N HIS A 88 -12.07 7.43 -16.29
CA HIS A 88 -11.85 7.76 -14.88
C HIS A 88 -11.91 9.26 -14.59
N GLY A 89 -11.87 10.14 -15.60
CA GLY A 89 -11.81 11.59 -15.42
C GLY A 89 -10.55 12.04 -14.68
N LYS A 90 -9.44 11.27 -14.76
CA LYS A 90 -8.20 11.46 -14.01
C LYS A 90 -6.99 11.23 -14.88
N ASP A 91 -5.85 11.77 -14.45
CA ASP A 91 -4.54 11.46 -15.03
C ASP A 91 -3.98 10.18 -14.38
N PRO A 92 -3.62 9.13 -15.15
CA PRO A 92 -3.04 7.92 -14.62
C PRO A 92 -1.69 8.16 -13.93
N ASN A 93 -0.92 9.16 -14.33
CA ASN A 93 0.31 9.54 -13.65
C ASN A 93 0.06 10.01 -12.21
N GLN A 94 -1.03 10.73 -11.98
CA GLN A 94 -1.44 11.15 -10.64
C GLN A 94 -1.74 9.93 -9.74
N ASP A 95 -2.47 8.93 -10.25
CA ASP A 95 -2.74 7.70 -9.50
C ASP A 95 -1.44 6.93 -9.17
N ALA A 96 -0.50 6.86 -10.12
CA ALA A 96 0.79 6.23 -9.90
C ALA A 96 1.62 6.96 -8.82
N LEU A 97 1.66 8.29 -8.85
CA LEU A 97 2.34 9.11 -7.87
C LEU A 97 1.75 8.94 -6.47
N GLU A 98 0.42 8.91 -6.37
CA GLU A 98 -0.27 8.72 -5.09
C GLU A 98 0.00 7.34 -4.50
N ILE A 99 0.08 6.26 -5.31
CA ILE A 99 0.49 4.93 -4.84
C ILE A 99 1.91 4.97 -4.25
N SER A 100 2.84 5.61 -4.94
CA SER A 100 4.23 5.73 -4.48
C SER A 100 4.35 6.48 -3.15
N ASN A 101 3.58 7.57 -3.00
CA ASN A 101 3.52 8.35 -1.78
C ASN A 101 2.92 7.55 -0.62
N LEU A 102 1.82 6.83 -0.85
CA LEU A 102 1.19 5.99 0.17
C LEU A 102 2.11 4.85 0.61
N LEU A 103 2.80 4.18 -0.32
CA LEU A 103 3.78 3.15 0.02
C LEU A 103 4.89 3.72 0.92
N SER A 104 5.44 4.88 0.60
CA SER A 104 6.50 5.48 1.43
C SER A 104 6.02 5.84 2.85
N GLN A 105 4.74 6.19 3.03
CA GLN A 105 4.18 6.53 4.33
C GLN A 105 3.90 5.29 5.19
N VAL A 106 3.38 4.22 4.59
CA VAL A 106 2.96 3.00 5.30
C VAL A 106 4.15 2.22 5.89
N GLU A 107 5.37 2.46 5.43
CA GLU A 107 6.57 1.78 5.92
C GLU A 107 6.72 1.82 7.44
N ASN A 108 6.27 2.91 8.08
CA ASN A 108 6.41 3.14 9.51
C ASN A 108 5.24 2.61 10.36
N PHE A 109 4.22 2.01 9.75
CA PHE A 109 2.99 1.58 10.47
C PHE A 109 3.00 0.08 10.83
N TRP A 110 4.17 -0.48 11.22
CA TRP A 110 4.33 -1.91 11.55
C TRP A 110 4.98 -2.16 12.92
N PRO A 111 4.63 -1.41 13.98
CA PRO A 111 5.20 -1.68 15.30
C PRO A 111 4.70 -3.02 15.86
N ASP A 112 5.47 -3.62 16.78
CA ASP A 112 5.22 -4.94 17.33
C ASP A 112 3.86 -5.07 18.05
N ASN A 113 3.33 -3.98 18.57
CA ASN A 113 2.04 -3.93 19.24
C ASN A 113 0.82 -3.92 18.29
N THR A 114 1.04 -4.03 16.97
CA THR A 114 -0.04 -4.10 15.96
C THR A 114 -0.22 -5.51 15.36
N THR A 115 0.30 -6.53 16.02
CA THR A 115 0.10 -7.94 15.65
C THR A 115 -1.33 -8.40 15.96
N ILE A 116 -1.72 -9.57 15.45
CA ILE A 116 -3.04 -10.18 15.74
C ILE A 116 -3.29 -10.41 17.24
N TYR A 117 -2.24 -10.53 18.05
CA TYR A 117 -2.37 -10.69 19.51
C TYR A 117 -2.74 -9.38 20.22
N HIS A 118 -2.57 -8.25 19.56
CA HIS A 118 -2.84 -6.92 20.11
C HIS A 118 -4.04 -6.24 19.45
N VAL A 119 -4.28 -6.54 18.15
CA VAL A 119 -5.38 -5.98 17.36
C VAL A 119 -5.98 -7.09 16.50
N ASP A 120 -7.11 -7.63 16.89
CA ASP A 120 -7.72 -8.85 16.33
C ASP A 120 -8.22 -8.67 14.88
N TYR A 121 -8.59 -7.46 14.48
CA TYR A 121 -9.05 -7.14 13.14
C TYR A 121 -7.93 -6.84 12.14
N THR A 122 -6.64 -6.92 12.54
CA THR A 122 -5.55 -6.76 11.58
C THR A 122 -5.57 -7.86 10.52
N ASN A 123 -5.38 -7.47 9.26
CA ASN A 123 -5.25 -8.41 8.14
C ASN A 123 -3.78 -8.80 7.86
N ALA A 124 -2.83 -8.35 8.67
CA ALA A 124 -1.43 -8.75 8.56
C ALA A 124 -1.21 -10.14 9.17
N GLU A 125 -0.43 -10.98 8.46
CA GLU A 125 0.03 -12.24 9.00
C GLU A 125 1.12 -12.02 10.04
N GLN A 126 1.23 -12.91 11.00
CA GLN A 126 2.27 -12.88 12.04
C GLN A 126 3.69 -12.88 11.46
N LEU A 127 3.86 -13.40 10.26
CA LEU A 127 5.14 -13.43 9.54
C LEU A 127 5.76 -12.04 9.31
N VAL A 128 4.97 -10.97 9.30
CA VAL A 128 5.47 -9.58 9.22
C VAL A 128 6.50 -9.32 10.33
N TRP A 129 6.22 -9.79 11.55
CA TRP A 129 7.05 -9.58 12.74
C TRP A 129 8.01 -10.72 13.05
N LEU A 130 7.68 -11.95 12.63
CA LEU A 130 8.56 -13.12 12.84
C LEU A 130 9.75 -13.15 11.88
N ILE A 131 9.58 -12.64 10.66
CA ILE A 131 10.63 -12.59 9.63
C ILE A 131 10.72 -11.19 9.00
N PRO A 132 11.01 -10.14 9.81
CA PRO A 132 10.90 -8.74 9.39
C PRO A 132 11.81 -8.42 8.20
N GLU A 133 12.96 -9.05 8.07
CA GLU A 133 13.88 -8.81 6.94
C GLU A 133 13.30 -9.32 5.62
N ALA A 134 12.56 -10.43 5.64
CA ALA A 134 11.83 -10.90 4.46
C ALA A 134 10.70 -9.94 4.12
N PHE A 135 9.92 -9.50 5.10
CA PHE A 135 8.86 -8.51 4.90
C PHE A 135 9.38 -7.22 4.29
N LYS A 136 10.43 -6.61 4.89
CA LYS A 136 11.06 -5.39 4.40
C LYS A 136 11.52 -5.52 2.94
N ARG A 137 12.07 -6.67 2.55
CA ARG A 137 12.51 -6.92 1.18
C ARG A 137 11.32 -6.91 0.20
N TYR A 138 10.25 -7.65 0.49
CA TYR A 138 9.06 -7.67 -0.36
C TYR A 138 8.39 -6.28 -0.42
N TYR A 139 8.39 -5.57 0.69
CA TYR A 139 7.87 -4.21 0.76
C TYR A 139 8.68 -3.26 -0.14
N LYS A 140 10.01 -3.31 -0.02
CA LYS A 140 10.94 -2.53 -0.84
C LYS A 140 10.78 -2.82 -2.33
N ASP A 141 10.55 -4.06 -2.72
CA ASP A 141 10.25 -4.42 -4.11
C ASP A 141 9.02 -3.66 -4.63
N SER A 142 7.97 -3.53 -3.82
CA SER A 142 6.77 -2.78 -4.18
C SER A 142 7.02 -1.28 -4.26
N VAL A 143 7.84 -0.72 -3.37
CA VAL A 143 8.26 0.69 -3.43
C VAL A 143 9.04 0.97 -4.71
N ILE A 144 10.02 0.13 -5.05
CA ILE A 144 10.82 0.26 -6.28
C ILE A 144 9.92 0.16 -7.51
N ALA A 145 8.97 -0.79 -7.52
CA ALA A 145 8.05 -0.95 -8.64
C ALA A 145 7.16 0.28 -8.83
N SER A 146 6.67 0.91 -7.76
CA SER A 146 5.88 2.15 -7.83
C SER A 146 6.69 3.33 -8.36
N GLN A 147 7.94 3.46 -7.93
CA GLN A 147 8.85 4.49 -8.44
C GLN A 147 9.18 4.30 -9.94
N ASN A 148 9.34 3.05 -10.37
CA ASN A 148 9.55 2.73 -11.78
C ASN A 148 8.32 3.03 -12.63
N LEU A 149 7.12 2.83 -12.08
CA LEU A 149 5.88 3.21 -12.74
C LEU A 149 5.81 4.73 -12.96
N ASN A 150 6.12 5.55 -11.94
CA ASN A 150 6.19 7.00 -12.10
C ASN A 150 7.15 7.42 -13.21
N LYS A 151 8.37 6.86 -13.22
CA LYS A 151 9.37 7.14 -14.26
C LYS A 151 8.92 6.69 -15.66
N SER A 152 8.10 5.63 -15.75
CA SER A 152 7.62 5.16 -17.05
C SER A 152 6.66 6.16 -17.72
N PHE A 153 5.87 6.91 -16.93
CA PHE A 153 5.02 7.98 -17.47
C PHE A 153 5.84 9.15 -18.02
N GLU A 154 6.98 9.48 -17.40
CA GLU A 154 7.89 10.52 -17.91
C GLU A 154 8.42 10.18 -19.31
N SER A 155 8.60 8.90 -19.61
CA SER A 155 9.11 8.43 -20.91
C SER A 155 8.07 8.47 -22.03
N GLN A 156 6.78 8.58 -21.73
CA GLN A 156 5.66 8.47 -22.68
C GLN A 156 5.67 7.19 -23.52
N ASP A 157 6.40 6.15 -23.08
CA ASP A 157 6.52 4.87 -23.73
C ASP A 157 5.43 3.91 -23.23
N GLU A 158 4.42 3.68 -24.03
CA GLU A 158 3.26 2.84 -23.68
C GLU A 158 3.68 1.42 -23.21
N ALA A 159 4.63 0.82 -23.89
CA ALA A 159 5.09 -0.53 -23.54
C ALA A 159 5.77 -0.55 -22.17
N LYS A 160 6.55 0.49 -21.83
CA LYS A 160 7.13 0.65 -20.51
C LYS A 160 6.08 0.91 -19.43
N ILE A 161 5.08 1.74 -19.72
CA ILE A 161 3.97 2.01 -18.80
C ILE A 161 3.23 0.70 -18.49
N LYS A 162 2.79 -0.04 -19.52
CA LYS A 162 2.10 -1.33 -19.36
C LYS A 162 2.90 -2.32 -18.54
N ARG A 163 4.19 -2.47 -18.88
CA ARG A 163 5.10 -3.31 -18.10
C ARG A 163 5.18 -2.88 -16.65
N SER A 164 5.33 -1.59 -16.39
CA SER A 164 5.48 -1.06 -15.03
C SER A 164 4.21 -1.22 -14.18
N VAL A 165 3.02 -1.07 -14.77
CA VAL A 165 1.74 -1.40 -14.11
C VAL A 165 1.72 -2.88 -13.69
N CYS A 166 2.08 -3.78 -14.62
CA CYS A 166 2.16 -5.20 -14.32
C CYS A 166 3.18 -5.52 -13.20
N MET A 167 4.36 -4.91 -13.24
CA MET A 167 5.41 -5.13 -12.23
C MET A 167 4.97 -4.67 -10.84
N LEU A 168 4.31 -3.52 -10.74
CA LEU A 168 3.75 -3.03 -9.48
C LEU A 168 2.69 -4.01 -8.94
N ALA A 169 1.74 -4.41 -9.76
CA ALA A 169 0.69 -5.32 -9.37
C ALA A 169 1.23 -6.68 -8.89
N LEU A 170 2.17 -7.26 -9.62
CA LEU A 170 2.82 -8.52 -9.27
C LEU A 170 3.62 -8.40 -7.96
N SER A 171 4.30 -7.27 -7.71
CA SER A 171 5.02 -7.04 -6.46
C SER A 171 4.08 -6.95 -5.27
N CYS A 172 2.96 -6.21 -5.40
CA CYS A 172 1.90 -6.15 -4.39
C CYS A 172 1.32 -7.55 -4.10
N GLY A 173 1.01 -8.31 -5.15
CA GLY A 173 0.47 -9.66 -5.02
C GLY A 173 1.42 -10.62 -4.30
N ARG A 174 2.72 -10.54 -4.57
CA ARG A 174 3.75 -11.36 -3.88
C ARG A 174 3.83 -11.03 -2.38
N CYS A 175 3.85 -9.74 -2.04
CA CYS A 175 3.87 -9.31 -0.64
C CYS A 175 2.60 -9.79 0.07
N HIS A 176 1.44 -9.57 -0.50
CA HIS A 176 0.16 -10.00 0.07
C HIS A 176 0.05 -11.54 0.18
N GLY A 177 0.57 -12.29 -0.78
CA GLY A 177 0.59 -13.75 -0.73
C GLY A 177 1.36 -14.34 0.44
N ALA A 178 2.37 -13.59 0.96
CA ALA A 178 3.21 -14.03 2.07
C ALA A 178 2.78 -13.42 3.43
N PHE A 179 2.30 -12.17 3.44
CA PHE A 179 2.19 -11.36 4.67
C PHE A 179 0.78 -10.84 4.98
N ARG A 180 -0.22 -11.19 4.15
CA ARG A 180 -1.61 -10.84 4.39
C ARG A 180 -2.45 -12.09 4.62
N LYS A 181 -3.33 -12.07 5.64
CA LYS A 181 -4.31 -13.12 5.85
C LYS A 181 -5.21 -13.29 4.63
N VAL A 182 -5.36 -14.52 4.19
CA VAL A 182 -6.30 -14.87 3.14
C VAL A 182 -7.66 -15.13 3.80
N LYS A 183 -8.65 -14.32 3.47
CA LYS A 183 -10.03 -14.61 3.84
C LYS A 183 -10.61 -15.54 2.77
N PHE A 184 -10.97 -16.74 3.18
CA PHE A 184 -11.75 -17.64 2.36
C PHE A 184 -13.22 -17.34 2.65
N ASP A 185 -13.87 -16.59 1.78
CA ASP A 185 -15.30 -16.40 1.82
C ASP A 185 -15.88 -16.91 0.50
N ASN A 186 -16.75 -17.92 0.58
CA ASN A 186 -17.56 -18.45 -0.52
C ASN A 186 -16.85 -18.61 -1.88
N LEU A 187 -15.67 -19.26 -1.89
CA LEU A 187 -14.85 -19.56 -3.08
C LEU A 187 -14.10 -18.37 -3.69
N ARG A 188 -14.17 -17.18 -3.13
CA ARG A 188 -13.31 -16.07 -3.52
C ARG A 188 -12.08 -16.04 -2.63
N LEU A 189 -10.91 -15.98 -3.25
CA LEU A 189 -9.64 -15.68 -2.58
C LEU A 189 -9.57 -14.18 -2.28
N GLU A 190 -10.50 -13.69 -1.46
CA GLU A 190 -10.45 -12.32 -0.99
C GLU A 190 -9.18 -12.12 -0.17
N GLY A 191 -8.44 -11.10 -0.45
CA GLY A 191 -7.27 -10.74 0.32
C GLY A 191 -5.92 -10.93 -0.35
N ARG A 192 -5.84 -11.58 -1.49
CA ARG A 192 -4.57 -11.66 -2.24
C ARG A 192 -4.15 -10.34 -2.89
N GLY A 193 -5.05 -9.37 -2.92
CA GLY A 193 -4.84 -8.15 -3.69
C GLY A 193 -4.90 -8.42 -5.20
N TRP A 194 -4.74 -7.39 -5.97
CA TRP A 194 -4.62 -7.53 -7.41
C TRP A 194 -3.28 -8.21 -7.74
N THR A 195 -3.33 -9.35 -8.40
CA THR A 195 -2.16 -10.23 -8.64
C THR A 195 -1.64 -10.14 -10.07
N GLY A 196 -2.09 -9.16 -10.84
CA GLY A 196 -1.76 -9.08 -12.27
C GLY A 196 -2.38 -10.23 -13.06
N ASN A 197 -3.65 -10.55 -12.82
CA ASN A 197 -4.35 -11.64 -13.49
C ASN A 197 -4.62 -11.37 -14.98
N TYR A 198 -4.39 -10.16 -15.46
CA TYR A 198 -4.48 -9.86 -16.88
C TYR A 198 -3.43 -10.64 -17.66
N GLU A 199 -3.83 -11.17 -18.80
CA GLU A 199 -2.96 -11.95 -19.70
C GLU A 199 -1.70 -11.17 -20.06
N THR A 200 -1.82 -9.89 -20.27
CA THR A 200 -0.71 -8.96 -20.52
C THR A 200 0.40 -9.06 -19.47
N CYS A 201 0.05 -9.34 -18.20
CA CYS A 201 1.03 -9.43 -17.13
C CYS A 201 1.68 -10.81 -16.96
N TRP A 202 1.16 -11.85 -17.61
CA TRP A 202 1.69 -13.21 -17.43
C TRP A 202 3.14 -13.36 -17.89
N SER A 203 3.51 -12.66 -18.94
CA SER A 203 4.88 -12.68 -19.49
C SER A 203 5.90 -12.11 -18.49
N TYR A 204 5.49 -11.22 -17.59
CA TYR A 204 6.39 -10.56 -16.63
C TYR A 204 6.55 -11.29 -15.30
N ARG A 205 5.80 -12.38 -15.05
CA ARG A 205 5.85 -13.11 -13.76
C ARG A 205 7.25 -13.65 -13.44
N ASN A 206 7.96 -14.13 -14.46
CA ASN A 206 9.30 -14.68 -14.28
C ASN A 206 10.36 -13.59 -13.99
N GLU A 207 10.17 -12.38 -14.49
CA GLU A 207 11.10 -11.27 -14.27
C GLU A 207 11.18 -10.87 -12.80
N ILE A 208 10.05 -10.86 -12.07
CA ILE A 208 10.02 -10.56 -10.64
C ILE A 208 10.81 -11.59 -9.84
N THR A 209 10.74 -12.86 -10.24
CA THR A 209 11.47 -13.94 -9.54
C THR A 209 12.98 -13.82 -9.76
N LEU A 210 13.42 -13.45 -10.96
CA LEU A 210 14.83 -13.28 -11.30
C LEU A 210 15.44 -12.05 -10.59
N ASN A 211 14.74 -10.93 -10.55
CA ASN A 211 15.23 -9.72 -9.87
C ASN A 211 15.38 -9.90 -8.35
N SER A 212 14.55 -10.75 -7.73
CA SER A 212 14.69 -11.07 -6.30
C SER A 212 15.83 -12.04 -6.01
N SER A 213 16.35 -12.77 -7.01
CA SER A 213 17.54 -13.63 -6.86
C SER A 213 18.85 -12.86 -7.06
N ALA A 214 18.86 -11.80 -7.87
CA ALA A 214 20.02 -10.94 -8.07
C ALA A 214 20.41 -10.08 -6.86
N ILE A 215 19.54 -10.00 -5.84
CA ILE A 215 19.80 -9.30 -4.56
C ILE A 215 20.44 -10.26 -3.53
N ARG A 216 20.77 -11.49 -3.91
CA ARG A 216 21.40 -12.50 -3.01
C ARG A 216 22.93 -12.49 -3.04
N GLU A 217 23.54 -11.58 -3.79
CA GLU A 217 24.96 -11.28 -3.77
C GLU A 217 25.20 -9.90 -3.17
#